data_24d9edc009646300b8a05319484f3c53
#
_entry.id   24d9edc009646300b8a05319484f3c53
#
_cell.length_a   1.000
_cell.length_b   1.000
_cell.length_c   1.000
_cell.angle_alpha   90.00
_cell.angle_beta   90.00
_cell.angle_gamma   90.00
#
_symmetry.space_group_name_H-M   'P 1'
#
loop_
_entity.id
_entity.type
_entity.pdbx_description
1 polymer ?
#
loop_
_entity_poly.entity_id
_entity_poly.type
_entity_poly.pdbx_seq_one_letter_code
_entity_poly.pdbx_strand_id
1 'polypeptide(L)'
;TRDESVTWDIRQTAGMVFQNPDNQIIGSIVEEDVGFGPENIGVPTDEIWERVNASLEAVGMTEYRNHSPNKLSGGQKQRVAIAGVMAMRPECIVLDEPTAMLDPNGRKEVLKTVSRLNKESGVTVILITHYMDEVIHADKVFVMDDGKIVMEGTPREIFSQVDRLKELRLDVPQVTELAYELKKSGVPLPDGILTIDEFVRALEKVKMPADGKAAPGRGASADGRENPRKGAAAGGEAREKDGDENVH
;
A
#
# COMPACT_ATOMS: atom_id res chain seq x y z
N THR A 1 -20.48 7.33 -14.65
CA THR A 1 -21.87 6.92 -14.94
C THR A 1 -22.38 7.61 -16.18
N ARG A 2 -23.12 6.88 -17.04
CA ARG A 2 -23.69 7.44 -18.28
C ARG A 2 -25.06 8.11 -18.04
N ASP A 3 -25.64 7.89 -16.88
CA ASP A 3 -26.94 8.46 -16.49
C ASP A 3 -26.69 9.57 -15.48
N GLU A 4 -26.96 10.81 -15.91
CA GLU A 4 -26.76 12.00 -15.07
C GLU A 4 -27.76 12.07 -13.92
N SER A 5 -28.94 11.46 -14.07
CA SER A 5 -30.00 11.50 -13.05
C SER A 5 -29.60 10.80 -11.74
N VAL A 6 -28.75 9.78 -11.81
CA VAL A 6 -28.25 9.04 -10.64
C VAL A 6 -26.85 9.46 -10.19
N THR A 7 -26.19 10.36 -10.93
CA THR A 7 -24.82 10.78 -10.63
C THR A 7 -24.74 11.47 -9.26
N TRP A 8 -25.73 12.26 -8.93
CA TRP A 8 -25.79 12.98 -7.66
C TRP A 8 -25.92 12.04 -6.48
N ASP A 9 -26.82 11.06 -6.56
CA ASP A 9 -27.03 10.06 -5.52
C ASP A 9 -25.78 9.22 -5.30
N ILE A 10 -25.09 8.84 -6.38
CA ILE A 10 -23.83 8.09 -6.31
C ILE A 10 -22.74 8.91 -5.59
N ARG A 11 -22.62 10.21 -5.89
CA ARG A 11 -21.62 11.08 -5.26
C ARG A 11 -21.90 11.35 -3.78
N GLN A 12 -23.14 11.30 -3.36
CA GLN A 12 -23.52 11.38 -1.94
C GLN A 12 -23.25 10.07 -1.22
N THR A 13 -23.50 8.93 -1.88
CA THR A 13 -23.34 7.59 -1.31
C THR A 13 -21.88 7.17 -1.21
N ALA A 14 -21.08 7.48 -2.23
CA ALA A 14 -19.67 7.06 -2.34
C ALA A 14 -18.74 8.28 -2.50
N GLY A 15 -17.95 8.54 -1.48
CA GLY A 15 -16.92 9.56 -1.52
C GLY A 15 -15.60 9.03 -2.05
N MET A 16 -14.79 9.87 -2.67
CA MET A 16 -13.48 9.49 -3.21
C MET A 16 -12.38 10.39 -2.67
N VAL A 17 -11.26 9.79 -2.28
CA VAL A 17 -10.03 10.46 -1.86
C VAL A 17 -8.94 10.09 -2.85
N PHE A 18 -8.30 11.09 -3.44
CA PHE A 18 -7.26 10.93 -4.44
C PHE A 18 -5.88 10.71 -3.82
N GLN A 19 -4.97 10.15 -4.60
CA GLN A 19 -3.60 9.88 -4.25
C GLN A 19 -2.84 11.12 -3.74
N ASN A 20 -3.02 12.26 -4.42
CA ASN A 20 -2.40 13.52 -4.04
C ASN A 20 -3.42 14.45 -3.37
N PRO A 21 -3.31 14.70 -2.05
CA PRO A 21 -4.24 15.58 -1.34
C PRO A 21 -4.17 17.05 -1.81
N ASP A 22 -3.04 17.51 -2.36
CA ASP A 22 -2.92 18.86 -2.89
C ASP A 22 -3.83 19.12 -4.10
N ASN A 23 -4.24 18.06 -4.81
CA ASN A 23 -5.20 18.17 -5.93
C ASN A 23 -6.66 18.20 -5.45
N GLN A 24 -6.91 17.89 -4.18
CA GLN A 24 -8.24 17.79 -3.60
C GLN A 24 -8.56 18.95 -2.67
N ILE A 25 -7.60 19.38 -1.87
CA ILE A 25 -7.74 20.47 -0.90
C ILE A 25 -7.77 21.80 -1.65
N ILE A 26 -8.85 22.57 -1.46
CA ILE A 26 -9.08 23.87 -2.12
C ILE A 26 -9.25 25.01 -1.12
N GLY A 27 -9.61 24.71 0.13
CA GLY A 27 -9.84 25.70 1.19
C GLY A 27 -8.57 26.40 1.64
N SER A 28 -8.68 27.67 2.03
CA SER A 28 -7.58 28.44 2.64
C SER A 28 -7.30 28.03 4.08
N ILE A 29 -8.31 27.49 4.75
CA ILE A 29 -8.31 27.01 6.13
C ILE A 29 -8.92 25.60 6.14
N VAL A 30 -8.38 24.74 7.01
CA VAL A 30 -8.78 23.32 7.10
C VAL A 30 -10.29 23.15 7.32
N GLU A 31 -10.91 23.90 8.23
CA GLU A 31 -12.35 23.76 8.50
C GLU A 31 -13.24 24.17 7.33
N GLU A 32 -12.81 25.16 6.55
CA GLU A 32 -13.51 25.59 5.33
C GLU A 32 -13.43 24.49 4.26
N ASP A 33 -12.28 23.88 4.10
CA ASP A 33 -12.08 22.78 3.15
C ASP A 33 -12.97 21.59 3.49
N VAL A 34 -13.00 21.18 4.76
CA VAL A 34 -13.84 20.08 5.24
C VAL A 34 -15.34 20.40 5.10
N GLY A 35 -15.73 21.67 5.29
CA GLY A 35 -17.11 22.15 5.13
C GLY A 35 -17.60 22.22 3.69
N PHE A 36 -16.68 22.31 2.72
CA PHE A 36 -17.00 22.51 1.30
C PHE A 36 -17.90 21.40 0.72
N GLY A 37 -17.62 20.13 1.04
CA GLY A 37 -18.44 19.00 0.58
C GLY A 37 -19.88 19.09 1.04
N PRO A 38 -20.16 19.17 2.36
CA PRO A 38 -21.51 19.36 2.91
C PRO A 38 -22.26 20.57 2.35
N GLU A 39 -21.56 21.69 2.17
CA GLU A 39 -22.14 22.90 1.57
C GLU A 39 -22.67 22.65 0.16
N ASN A 40 -21.85 21.99 -0.67
CA ASN A 40 -22.22 21.67 -2.05
C ASN A 40 -23.42 20.71 -2.18
N ILE A 41 -23.63 19.85 -1.19
CA ILE A 41 -24.79 18.95 -1.18
C ILE A 41 -26.01 19.55 -0.46
N GLY A 42 -25.93 20.84 -0.07
CA GLY A 42 -27.07 21.59 0.46
C GLY A 42 -27.39 21.30 1.93
N VAL A 43 -26.40 20.86 2.72
CA VAL A 43 -26.59 20.67 4.18
C VAL A 43 -26.79 22.04 4.85
N PRO A 44 -27.76 22.18 5.81
CA PRO A 44 -27.94 23.41 6.56
C PRO A 44 -26.66 23.85 7.30
N THR A 45 -26.43 25.16 7.37
CA THR A 45 -25.17 25.73 7.92
C THR A 45 -24.87 25.24 9.33
N ASP A 46 -25.86 25.18 10.22
CA ASP A 46 -25.69 24.71 11.58
C ASP A 46 -25.20 23.25 11.63
N GLU A 47 -25.76 22.40 10.78
CA GLU A 47 -25.36 20.99 10.65
C GLU A 47 -23.99 20.84 9.99
N ILE A 48 -23.59 21.73 9.08
CA ILE A 48 -22.25 21.69 8.46
C ILE A 48 -21.17 21.73 9.55
N TRP A 49 -21.26 22.66 10.50
CA TRP A 49 -20.25 22.79 11.55
C TRP A 49 -20.21 21.60 12.51
N GLU A 50 -21.36 20.97 12.78
CA GLU A 50 -21.39 19.72 13.54
C GLU A 50 -20.66 18.60 12.79
N ARG A 51 -20.90 18.45 11.48
CA ARG A 51 -20.25 17.45 10.62
C ARG A 51 -18.74 17.70 10.49
N VAL A 52 -18.33 18.96 10.31
CA VAL A 52 -16.91 19.37 10.26
C VAL A 52 -16.19 18.98 11.55
N ASN A 53 -16.77 19.35 12.72
CA ASN A 53 -16.17 19.02 14.01
C ASN A 53 -16.03 17.51 14.21
N ALA A 54 -17.08 16.74 13.96
CA ALA A 54 -17.05 15.27 14.08
C ALA A 54 -16.04 14.63 13.13
N SER A 55 -15.94 15.13 11.89
CA SER A 55 -15.02 14.59 10.91
C SER A 55 -13.55 14.90 11.24
N LEU A 56 -13.25 16.12 11.70
CA LEU A 56 -11.91 16.50 12.16
C LEU A 56 -11.47 15.70 13.39
N GLU A 57 -12.38 15.45 14.32
CA GLU A 57 -12.13 14.59 15.48
C GLU A 57 -11.87 13.14 15.05
N ALA A 58 -12.68 12.61 14.16
CA ALA A 58 -12.55 11.26 13.63
C ALA A 58 -11.21 11.02 12.92
N VAL A 59 -10.60 12.02 12.31
CA VAL A 59 -9.27 11.89 11.68
C VAL A 59 -8.13 12.42 12.55
N GLY A 60 -8.40 12.92 13.78
CA GLY A 60 -7.40 13.47 14.68
C GLY A 60 -6.77 14.79 14.19
N MET A 61 -7.58 15.66 13.58
CA MET A 61 -7.12 16.94 13.03
C MET A 61 -7.78 18.17 13.66
N THR A 62 -8.46 18.02 14.80
CA THR A 62 -9.19 19.10 15.48
C THR A 62 -8.29 20.30 15.80
N GLU A 63 -7.05 20.06 16.26
CA GLU A 63 -6.11 21.14 16.60
C GLU A 63 -5.67 21.97 15.38
N TYR A 64 -5.79 21.40 14.18
CA TYR A 64 -5.39 22.03 12.93
C TYR A 64 -6.53 22.74 12.20
N ARG A 65 -7.73 22.81 12.78
CA ARG A 65 -8.94 23.35 12.14
C ARG A 65 -8.75 24.74 11.52
N ASN A 66 -8.03 25.63 12.22
CA ASN A 66 -7.77 27.02 11.81
C ASN A 66 -6.44 27.17 11.06
N HIS A 67 -5.75 26.08 10.72
CA HIS A 67 -4.48 26.15 9.99
C HIS A 67 -4.71 26.22 8.49
N SER A 68 -3.76 26.87 7.81
CA SER A 68 -3.69 26.75 6.35
C SER A 68 -3.19 25.35 5.97
N PRO A 69 -3.85 24.65 5.03
CA PRO A 69 -3.41 23.35 4.54
C PRO A 69 -1.96 23.33 4.04
N ASN A 70 -1.46 24.47 3.54
CA ASN A 70 -0.07 24.61 3.07
C ASN A 70 0.98 24.44 4.17
N LYS A 71 0.59 24.53 5.44
CA LYS A 71 1.48 24.33 6.60
C LYS A 71 1.43 22.91 7.16
N LEU A 72 0.65 22.03 6.56
CA LEU A 72 0.47 20.65 6.99
C LEU A 72 1.46 19.71 6.31
N SER A 73 1.85 18.63 7.01
CA SER A 73 2.56 17.50 6.39
C SER A 73 1.67 16.76 5.41
N GLY A 74 2.25 15.96 4.49
CA GLY A 74 1.49 15.16 3.55
C GLY A 74 0.45 14.25 4.21
N GLY A 75 0.82 13.56 5.30
CA GLY A 75 -0.09 12.71 6.06
C GLY A 75 -1.21 13.49 6.75
N GLN A 76 -0.94 14.72 7.22
CA GLN A 76 -1.96 15.61 7.76
C GLN A 76 -2.93 16.07 6.67
N LYS A 77 -2.42 16.49 5.51
CA LYS A 77 -3.24 16.86 4.35
C LYS A 77 -4.15 15.70 3.91
N GLN A 78 -3.61 14.49 3.86
CA GLN A 78 -4.39 13.30 3.50
C GLN A 78 -5.53 13.06 4.50
N ARG A 79 -5.28 13.22 5.80
CA ARG A 79 -6.36 13.12 6.81
C ARG A 79 -7.38 14.23 6.68
N VAL A 80 -7.00 15.44 6.32
CA VAL A 80 -7.95 16.53 6.01
C VAL A 80 -8.81 16.18 4.80
N ALA A 81 -8.22 15.67 3.71
CA ALA A 81 -8.97 15.22 2.54
C ALA A 81 -9.98 14.11 2.88
N ILE A 82 -9.58 13.16 3.74
CA ILE A 82 -10.49 12.13 4.27
C ILE A 82 -11.61 12.77 5.10
N ALA A 83 -11.31 13.75 5.96
CA ALA A 83 -12.31 14.45 6.76
C ALA A 83 -13.34 15.17 5.87
N GLY A 84 -12.91 15.83 4.79
CA GLY A 84 -13.79 16.49 3.84
C GLY A 84 -14.79 15.54 3.19
N VAL A 85 -14.33 14.34 2.83
CA VAL A 85 -15.22 13.29 2.31
C VAL A 85 -16.16 12.77 3.40
N MET A 86 -15.64 12.52 4.61
CA MET A 86 -16.44 11.99 5.73
C MET A 86 -17.52 12.97 6.20
N ALA A 87 -17.30 14.28 6.07
CA ALA A 87 -18.29 15.30 6.42
C ALA A 87 -19.57 15.23 5.57
N MET A 88 -19.48 14.65 4.37
CA MET A 88 -20.65 14.34 3.55
C MET A 88 -21.48 13.15 4.06
N ARG A 89 -20.95 12.39 5.04
CA ARG A 89 -21.55 11.16 5.59
C ARG A 89 -21.84 10.09 4.54
N PRO A 90 -20.85 9.70 3.71
CA PRO A 90 -21.03 8.68 2.70
C PRO A 90 -21.18 7.28 3.33
N GLU A 91 -21.84 6.37 2.63
CA GLU A 91 -21.92 4.95 3.02
C GLU A 91 -20.62 4.20 2.69
N CYS A 92 -19.89 4.69 1.68
CA CYS A 92 -18.64 4.11 1.18
C CYS A 92 -17.61 5.19 0.91
N ILE A 93 -16.35 4.92 1.22
CA ILE A 93 -15.22 5.75 0.86
C ILE A 93 -14.25 4.96 -0.02
N VAL A 94 -13.90 5.52 -1.17
CA VAL A 94 -12.88 4.98 -2.08
C VAL A 94 -11.59 5.77 -1.87
N LEU A 95 -10.52 5.09 -1.51
CA LEU A 95 -9.20 5.66 -1.27
C LEU A 95 -8.26 5.18 -2.39
N ASP A 96 -7.87 6.09 -3.26
CA ASP A 96 -6.99 5.79 -4.39
C ASP A 96 -5.54 6.07 -3.99
N GLU A 97 -4.79 5.00 -3.70
CA GLU A 97 -3.39 5.04 -3.24
C GLU A 97 -3.11 6.11 -2.16
N PRO A 98 -3.89 6.17 -1.07
CA PRO A 98 -3.88 7.30 -0.14
C PRO A 98 -2.56 7.49 0.62
N THR A 99 -1.64 6.54 0.50
CA THR A 99 -0.38 6.51 1.24
C THR A 99 0.86 6.60 0.35
N ALA A 100 0.69 6.59 -0.99
CA ALA A 100 1.80 6.50 -1.94
C ALA A 100 2.81 7.64 -1.84
N MET A 101 2.35 8.85 -1.46
CA MET A 101 3.20 10.04 -1.35
C MET A 101 3.63 10.36 0.09
N LEU A 102 3.45 9.42 1.03
CA LEU A 102 3.68 9.65 2.45
C LEU A 102 4.96 8.97 2.96
N ASP A 103 5.58 9.60 3.94
CA ASP A 103 6.62 8.98 4.74
C ASP A 103 6.05 7.81 5.59
N PRO A 104 6.88 6.92 6.14
CA PRO A 104 6.41 5.75 6.88
C PRO A 104 5.49 6.08 8.07
N ASN A 105 5.71 7.21 8.74
CA ASN A 105 4.89 7.63 9.87
C ASN A 105 3.53 8.14 9.40
N GLY A 106 3.50 9.01 8.39
CA GLY A 106 2.27 9.50 7.76
C GLY A 106 1.41 8.37 7.22
N ARG A 107 2.03 7.35 6.60
CA ARG A 107 1.34 6.13 6.15
C ARG A 107 0.63 5.41 7.29
N LYS A 108 1.33 5.14 8.39
CA LYS A 108 0.74 4.48 9.57
C LYS A 108 -0.44 5.25 10.15
N GLU A 109 -0.32 6.57 10.24
CA GLU A 109 -1.37 7.43 10.77
C GLU A 109 -2.63 7.42 9.88
N VAL A 110 -2.46 7.47 8.55
CA VAL A 110 -3.58 7.39 7.59
C VAL A 110 -4.26 6.03 7.68
N LEU A 111 -3.51 4.92 7.66
CA LEU A 111 -4.09 3.56 7.76
C LEU A 111 -4.81 3.33 9.08
N LYS A 112 -4.26 3.83 10.19
CA LYS A 112 -4.92 3.80 11.50
C LYS A 112 -6.24 4.57 11.48
N THR A 113 -6.26 5.74 10.84
CA THR A 113 -7.46 6.54 10.67
C THR A 113 -8.51 5.79 9.85
N VAL A 114 -8.12 5.23 8.71
CA VAL A 114 -8.99 4.43 7.83
C VAL A 114 -9.60 3.23 8.57
N SER A 115 -8.76 2.47 9.30
CA SER A 115 -9.23 1.35 10.11
C SER A 115 -10.23 1.77 11.19
N ARG A 116 -10.01 2.94 11.82
CA ARG A 116 -10.93 3.48 12.82
C ARG A 116 -12.29 3.88 12.20
N LEU A 117 -12.28 4.58 11.08
CA LEU A 117 -13.50 4.96 10.37
C LEU A 117 -14.33 3.75 9.97
N ASN A 118 -13.69 2.69 9.46
CA ASN A 118 -14.41 1.46 9.14
C ASN A 118 -15.02 0.80 10.38
N LYS A 119 -14.24 0.63 11.47
CA LYS A 119 -14.67 -0.13 12.65
C LYS A 119 -15.63 0.63 13.57
N GLU A 120 -15.41 1.94 13.72
CA GLU A 120 -16.17 2.77 14.67
C GLU A 120 -17.35 3.48 14.01
N SER A 121 -17.19 3.93 12.75
CA SER A 121 -18.22 4.65 12.02
C SER A 121 -19.04 3.76 11.07
N GLY A 122 -18.63 2.49 10.89
CA GLY A 122 -19.35 1.54 10.03
C GLY A 122 -19.30 1.84 8.53
N VAL A 123 -18.41 2.74 8.10
CA VAL A 123 -18.26 3.15 6.70
C VAL A 123 -17.54 2.03 5.93
N THR A 124 -18.10 1.66 4.78
CA THR A 124 -17.39 0.74 3.87
C THR A 124 -16.17 1.43 3.28
N VAL A 125 -15.02 0.77 3.35
CA VAL A 125 -13.77 1.29 2.79
C VAL A 125 -13.32 0.44 1.61
N ILE A 126 -13.12 1.06 0.46
CA ILE A 126 -12.46 0.47 -0.71
C ILE A 126 -11.08 1.11 -0.81
N LEU A 127 -10.03 0.34 -0.53
CA LEU A 127 -8.65 0.79 -0.59
C LEU A 127 -8.00 0.26 -1.86
N ILE A 128 -7.57 1.16 -2.75
CA ILE A 128 -6.75 0.84 -3.90
C ILE A 128 -5.30 1.07 -3.49
N THR A 129 -4.48 0.04 -3.57
CA THR A 129 -3.07 0.12 -3.17
C THR A 129 -2.23 -0.93 -3.88
N HIS A 130 -0.94 -0.64 -4.02
CA HIS A 130 0.08 -1.60 -4.44
C HIS A 130 1.01 -2.02 -3.28
N TYR A 131 0.72 -1.57 -2.05
CA TYR A 131 1.47 -1.95 -0.86
C TYR A 131 0.84 -3.16 -0.17
N MET A 132 1.51 -4.29 -0.23
CA MET A 132 0.98 -5.56 0.28
C MET A 132 0.74 -5.55 1.78
N ASP A 133 1.55 -4.80 2.55
CA ASP A 133 1.37 -4.62 4.00
C ASP A 133 0.05 -3.91 4.38
N GLU A 134 -0.54 -3.17 3.45
CA GLU A 134 -1.85 -2.54 3.66
C GLU A 134 -2.98 -3.52 3.41
N VAL A 135 -2.81 -4.40 2.44
CA VAL A 135 -3.81 -5.39 2.01
C VAL A 135 -4.06 -6.46 3.07
N ILE A 136 -3.05 -6.81 3.88
CA ILE A 136 -3.19 -7.88 4.89
C ILE A 136 -4.26 -7.62 5.96
N HIS A 137 -4.69 -6.37 6.10
CA HIS A 137 -5.70 -5.95 7.08
C HIS A 137 -7.12 -5.84 6.50
N ALA A 138 -7.30 -6.08 5.20
CA ALA A 138 -8.60 -6.03 4.54
C ALA A 138 -9.45 -7.27 4.88
N ASP A 139 -10.76 -7.13 4.84
CA ASP A 139 -11.70 -8.24 4.96
C ASP A 139 -11.76 -9.05 3.66
N LYS A 140 -11.65 -8.36 2.53
CA LYS A 140 -11.71 -8.94 1.18
C LYS A 140 -10.74 -8.23 0.24
N VAL A 141 -10.13 -9.00 -0.65
CA VAL A 141 -9.17 -8.53 -1.66
C VAL A 141 -9.69 -8.89 -3.03
N PHE A 142 -9.58 -7.92 -3.94
CA PHE A 142 -9.78 -8.11 -5.37
C PHE A 142 -8.47 -7.81 -6.08
N VAL A 143 -7.94 -8.77 -6.81
CA VAL A 143 -6.77 -8.57 -7.66
C VAL A 143 -7.25 -8.26 -9.06
N MET A 144 -6.76 -7.15 -9.60
CA MET A 144 -7.11 -6.68 -10.94
C MET A 144 -5.91 -6.77 -11.88
N ASP A 145 -6.16 -7.26 -13.09
CA ASP A 145 -5.20 -7.29 -14.18
C ASP A 145 -5.93 -6.96 -15.48
N ASP A 146 -5.37 -6.08 -16.31
CA ASP A 146 -5.96 -5.60 -17.58
C ASP A 146 -7.45 -5.23 -17.46
N GLY A 147 -7.82 -4.50 -16.38
CA GLY A 147 -9.19 -4.03 -16.16
C GLY A 147 -10.20 -5.11 -15.73
N LYS A 148 -9.74 -6.31 -15.38
CA LYS A 148 -10.57 -7.44 -14.95
C LYS A 148 -10.19 -7.90 -13.56
N ILE A 149 -11.17 -8.37 -12.80
CA ILE A 149 -10.90 -9.07 -11.55
C ILE A 149 -10.44 -10.49 -11.90
N VAL A 150 -9.19 -10.82 -11.57
CA VAL A 150 -8.56 -12.11 -11.87
C VAL A 150 -8.47 -13.03 -10.66
N MET A 151 -8.52 -12.45 -9.44
CA MET A 151 -8.61 -13.19 -8.18
C MET A 151 -9.48 -12.41 -7.19
N GLU A 152 -10.20 -13.12 -6.32
CA GLU A 152 -10.89 -12.54 -5.18
C GLU A 152 -10.85 -13.50 -3.99
N GLY A 153 -10.81 -12.97 -2.78
CA GLY A 153 -10.79 -13.77 -1.55
C GLY A 153 -10.34 -12.96 -0.36
N THR A 154 -10.11 -13.63 0.75
CA THR A 154 -9.44 -13.05 1.93
C THR A 154 -7.96 -12.81 1.64
N PRO A 155 -7.27 -11.89 2.37
CA PRO A 155 -5.82 -11.72 2.23
C PRO A 155 -5.06 -13.05 2.31
N ARG A 156 -5.45 -13.94 3.21
CA ARG A 156 -4.80 -15.25 3.38
C ARG A 156 -4.95 -16.15 2.15
N GLU A 157 -6.14 -16.20 1.56
CA GLU A 157 -6.39 -16.98 0.35
C GLU A 157 -5.62 -16.43 -0.85
N ILE A 158 -5.54 -15.11 -0.97
CA ILE A 158 -4.81 -14.44 -2.05
C ILE A 158 -3.31 -14.67 -1.90
N PHE A 159 -2.73 -14.35 -0.75
CA PHE A 159 -1.29 -14.44 -0.52
C PHE A 159 -0.78 -15.89 -0.35
N SER A 160 -1.65 -16.88 -0.19
CA SER A 160 -1.25 -18.29 -0.29
C SER A 160 -0.88 -18.72 -1.73
N GLN A 161 -1.30 -17.94 -2.74
CA GLN A 161 -1.08 -18.22 -4.17
C GLN A 161 0.13 -17.44 -4.71
N VAL A 162 1.29 -17.58 -4.05
CA VAL A 162 2.51 -16.79 -4.32
C VAL A 162 2.94 -16.86 -5.79
N ASP A 163 2.96 -18.07 -6.39
CA ASP A 163 3.40 -18.24 -7.78
C ASP A 163 2.47 -17.47 -8.73
N ARG A 164 1.15 -17.55 -8.52
CA ARG A 164 0.18 -16.85 -9.35
C ARG A 164 0.28 -15.33 -9.24
N LEU A 165 0.52 -14.80 -8.04
CA LEU A 165 0.76 -13.37 -7.84
C LEU A 165 2.03 -12.90 -8.56
N LYS A 166 3.11 -13.69 -8.49
CA LYS A 166 4.34 -13.42 -9.24
C LYS A 166 4.16 -13.46 -10.76
N GLU A 167 3.34 -14.37 -11.29
CA GLU A 167 2.94 -14.38 -12.71
C GLU A 167 2.22 -13.08 -13.12
N LEU A 168 1.40 -12.53 -12.23
CA LEU A 168 0.71 -11.25 -12.39
C LEU A 168 1.61 -10.04 -12.10
N ARG A 169 2.90 -10.25 -11.82
CA ARG A 169 3.89 -9.21 -11.46
C ARG A 169 3.51 -8.42 -10.21
N LEU A 170 2.83 -9.08 -9.29
CA LEU A 170 2.47 -8.53 -7.99
C LEU A 170 3.40 -9.10 -6.92
N ASP A 171 3.77 -8.23 -5.98
CA ASP A 171 4.52 -8.62 -4.81
C ASP A 171 3.64 -9.33 -3.78
N VAL A 172 4.28 -9.97 -2.83
CA VAL A 172 3.66 -10.55 -1.64
C VAL A 172 4.32 -9.97 -0.40
N PRO A 173 3.68 -10.01 0.79
CA PRO A 173 4.35 -9.59 2.02
C PRO A 173 5.67 -10.33 2.19
N GLN A 174 6.74 -9.62 2.60
CA GLN A 174 8.08 -10.21 2.72
C GLN A 174 8.10 -11.47 3.59
N VAL A 175 7.33 -11.48 4.67
CA VAL A 175 7.22 -12.64 5.56
C VAL A 175 6.55 -13.82 4.88
N THR A 176 5.57 -13.57 4.01
CA THR A 176 4.88 -14.59 3.21
C THR A 176 5.85 -15.20 2.20
N GLU A 177 6.64 -14.38 1.53
CA GLU A 177 7.66 -14.84 0.60
C GLU A 177 8.72 -15.69 1.28
N LEU A 178 9.23 -15.22 2.43
CA LEU A 178 10.20 -15.99 3.23
C LEU A 178 9.63 -17.36 3.66
N ALA A 179 8.39 -17.38 4.16
CA ALA A 179 7.73 -18.63 4.55
C ALA A 179 7.58 -19.61 3.37
N TYR A 180 7.23 -19.07 2.21
CA TYR A 180 7.09 -19.83 0.97
C TYR A 180 8.43 -20.46 0.51
N GLU A 181 9.52 -19.69 0.52
CA GLU A 181 10.85 -20.20 0.13
C GLU A 181 11.39 -21.24 1.12
N LEU A 182 11.18 -21.04 2.42
CA LEU A 182 11.53 -22.03 3.44
C LEU A 182 10.72 -23.33 3.28
N LYS A 183 9.44 -23.22 2.95
CA LYS A 183 8.60 -24.39 2.66
C LYS A 183 9.10 -25.16 1.44
N LYS A 184 9.48 -24.47 0.35
CA LYS A 184 10.13 -25.09 -0.82
C LYS A 184 11.45 -25.80 -0.46
N SER A 185 12.14 -25.29 0.53
CA SER A 185 13.38 -25.89 1.04
C SER A 185 13.14 -27.05 2.03
N GLY A 186 11.89 -27.43 2.26
CA GLY A 186 11.51 -28.59 3.10
C GLY A 186 11.18 -28.27 4.55
N VAL A 187 11.11 -26.98 4.95
CA VAL A 187 10.64 -26.59 6.27
C VAL A 187 9.12 -26.70 6.33
N PRO A 188 8.51 -27.45 7.26
CA PRO A 188 7.07 -27.69 7.30
C PRO A 188 6.31 -26.47 7.88
N LEU A 189 6.22 -25.40 7.09
CA LEU A 189 5.46 -24.19 7.42
C LEU A 189 4.05 -24.22 6.78
N PRO A 190 3.03 -23.65 7.45
CA PRO A 190 1.71 -23.48 6.87
C PRO A 190 1.72 -22.46 5.73
N ASP A 191 0.73 -22.56 4.85
CA ASP A 191 0.50 -21.54 3.82
C ASP A 191 -0.19 -20.31 4.38
N GLY A 192 -0.04 -19.17 3.68
CA GLY A 192 -0.76 -17.96 3.99
C GLY A 192 -0.33 -17.27 5.28
N ILE A 193 0.92 -17.39 5.68
CA ILE A 193 1.50 -16.57 6.75
C ILE A 193 1.53 -15.12 6.28
N LEU A 194 0.92 -14.21 7.04
CA LEU A 194 0.78 -12.81 6.68
C LEU A 194 1.60 -11.86 7.56
N THR A 195 1.91 -12.28 8.80
CA THR A 195 2.58 -11.43 9.78
C THR A 195 3.83 -12.09 10.33
N ILE A 196 4.76 -11.24 10.81
CA ILE A 196 5.99 -11.72 11.47
C ILE A 196 5.66 -12.58 12.70
N ASP A 197 4.65 -12.19 13.49
CA ASP A 197 4.23 -12.93 14.67
C ASP A 197 3.70 -14.33 14.31
N GLU A 198 2.92 -14.45 13.23
CA GLU A 198 2.47 -15.76 12.72
C GLU A 198 3.65 -16.61 12.29
N PHE A 199 4.62 -16.02 11.62
CA PHE A 199 5.82 -16.71 11.14
C PHE A 199 6.67 -17.23 12.29
N VAL A 200 6.93 -16.41 13.32
CA VAL A 200 7.68 -16.80 14.51
C VAL A 200 6.99 -17.96 15.22
N ARG A 201 5.67 -17.84 15.45
CA ARG A 201 4.88 -18.94 16.09
C ARG A 201 4.88 -20.22 15.25
N ALA A 202 4.91 -20.10 13.92
CA ALA A 202 4.99 -21.28 13.06
C ALA A 202 6.36 -21.94 13.14
N LEU A 203 7.46 -21.16 13.16
CA LEU A 203 8.81 -21.66 13.33
C LEU A 203 9.05 -22.35 14.69
N GLU A 204 8.53 -21.78 15.78
CA GLU A 204 8.63 -22.38 17.13
C GLU A 204 8.00 -23.78 17.20
N LYS A 205 7.00 -24.06 16.37
CA LYS A 205 6.35 -25.37 16.27
C LYS A 205 7.12 -26.36 15.40
N VAL A 206 8.02 -25.88 14.55
CA VAL A 206 8.86 -26.74 13.72
C VAL A 206 9.92 -27.37 14.61
N LYS A 207 9.75 -28.65 14.97
CA LYS A 207 10.81 -29.44 15.58
C LYS A 207 11.92 -29.62 14.54
N MET A 208 12.95 -28.81 14.61
CA MET A 208 14.17 -29.04 13.83
C MET A 208 14.69 -30.44 14.21
N PRO A 209 14.95 -31.34 13.25
CA PRO A 209 15.65 -32.57 13.55
C PRO A 209 16.98 -32.22 14.22
N ALA A 210 17.29 -32.86 15.33
CA ALA A 210 18.47 -32.60 16.16
C ALA A 210 19.81 -32.84 15.43
N ASP A 211 19.79 -33.35 14.22
CA ASP A 211 20.97 -33.63 13.40
C ASP A 211 21.02 -32.66 12.21
N GLY A 212 21.97 -31.72 12.28
CA GLY A 212 22.27 -30.71 11.25
C GLY A 212 22.73 -31.29 9.89
N LYS A 213 22.00 -32.28 9.34
CA LYS A 213 22.18 -32.72 7.96
C LYS A 213 21.16 -32.02 7.08
N ALA A 214 21.65 -31.00 6.37
CA ALA A 214 20.95 -30.47 5.20
C ALA A 214 20.56 -31.62 4.27
N ALA A 215 19.30 -31.63 3.80
CA ALA A 215 18.83 -32.58 2.80
C ALA A 215 19.75 -32.49 1.56
N PRO A 216 20.11 -33.63 0.95
CA PRO A 216 21.03 -33.61 -0.20
C PRO A 216 20.35 -32.91 -1.38
N GLY A 217 20.92 -31.78 -1.77
CA GLY A 217 20.59 -31.09 -3.00
C GLY A 217 20.66 -32.08 -4.18
N ARG A 218 19.61 -32.18 -4.96
CA ARG A 218 19.60 -32.94 -6.23
C ARG A 218 20.68 -32.38 -7.13
N GLY A 219 21.58 -33.28 -7.52
CA GLY A 219 22.80 -33.04 -8.21
C GLY A 219 22.67 -32.17 -9.47
N ALA A 220 23.54 -31.20 -9.56
CA ALA A 220 23.95 -30.64 -10.81
C ALA A 220 24.79 -31.70 -11.54
N SER A 221 24.33 -32.14 -12.69
CA SER A 221 25.07 -32.99 -13.63
C SER A 221 26.31 -32.25 -14.06
N ALA A 222 27.48 -32.80 -13.64
CA ALA A 222 28.76 -32.42 -14.17
C ALA A 222 28.82 -32.92 -15.62
N ASP A 223 28.86 -32.00 -16.57
CA ASP A 223 29.36 -32.31 -17.92
C ASP A 223 30.75 -31.74 -18.05
N GLY A 224 31.72 -32.67 -18.20
CA GLY A 224 33.12 -32.38 -18.32
C GLY A 224 33.44 -31.83 -19.69
N ARG A 225 34.13 -30.71 -19.74
CA ARG A 225 35.00 -30.37 -20.86
C ARG A 225 36.33 -29.82 -20.33
N GLU A 226 37.33 -30.64 -20.55
CA GLU A 226 38.77 -30.36 -20.39
C GLU A 226 39.19 -29.10 -21.15
N ASN A 227 39.99 -28.31 -20.49
CA ASN A 227 40.74 -27.22 -21.10
C ASN A 227 42.23 -27.62 -21.23
N PRO A 228 42.84 -27.55 -22.39
CA PRO A 228 44.27 -27.52 -22.46
C PRO A 228 44.82 -26.26 -23.14
N ARG A 229 45.94 -25.81 -22.56
CA ARG A 229 47.05 -24.95 -23.08
C ARG A 229 46.98 -23.49 -22.70
N LYS A 230 47.84 -23.05 -21.78
CA LYS A 230 49.28 -22.69 -21.84
C LYS A 230 49.65 -21.77 -23.01
N GLY A 231 50.15 -20.60 -22.65
CA GLY A 231 51.23 -19.99 -23.37
C GLY A 231 51.29 -18.48 -23.42
N ALA A 232 52.25 -17.92 -22.67
CA ALA A 232 53.16 -16.83 -23.01
C ALA A 232 52.55 -15.42 -23.22
N ALA A 233 52.83 -14.51 -22.34
CA ALA A 233 54.02 -13.65 -22.23
C ALA A 233 53.98 -12.36 -23.07
N ALA A 234 54.19 -11.27 -22.34
CA ALA A 234 54.96 -10.07 -22.65
C ALA A 234 54.33 -8.92 -23.45
N GLY A 235 54.32 -7.78 -22.81
CA GLY A 235 55.08 -6.64 -23.31
C GLY A 235 54.26 -5.43 -23.76
N GLY A 236 54.53 -4.31 -23.14
CA GLY A 236 54.70 -3.08 -23.87
C GLY A 236 53.66 -1.98 -23.64
N GLU A 237 54.00 -1.12 -22.73
CA GLU A 237 54.23 0.33 -22.92
C GLU A 237 53.00 1.26 -23.15
N ALA A 238 52.95 2.12 -22.22
CA ALA A 238 52.51 3.52 -22.13
C ALA A 238 52.30 4.31 -23.43
N ARG A 239 51.26 5.17 -23.38
CA ARG A 239 51.41 6.59 -23.76
C ARG A 239 50.21 7.42 -23.26
N GLU A 240 50.56 8.42 -22.49
CA GLU A 240 49.82 9.65 -22.22
C GLU A 240 49.46 10.38 -23.53
N LYS A 241 48.37 11.18 -23.42
CA LYS A 241 48.25 12.61 -23.77
C LYS A 241 46.79 13.00 -23.71
N ASP A 242 46.43 13.87 -22.79
CA ASP A 242 46.31 15.33 -22.88
C ASP A 242 45.32 15.86 -23.94
N GLY A 243 44.51 16.77 -23.45
CA GLY A 243 43.86 17.83 -24.20
C GLY A 243 42.33 17.78 -24.10
N ASP A 244 41.75 18.54 -23.34
CA ASP A 244 41.54 19.98 -23.20
C ASP A 244 40.27 20.48 -23.89
N GLU A 245 39.53 21.26 -23.11
CA GLU A 245 38.64 22.40 -23.48
C GLU A 245 37.34 22.15 -24.28
N ASN A 246 36.27 22.51 -23.70
CA ASN A 246 35.60 23.81 -23.67
C ASN A 246 34.18 23.87 -24.33
N VAL A 247 33.25 24.45 -23.58
CA VAL A 247 32.21 25.42 -23.97
C VAL A 247 31.07 24.98 -24.91
N HIS A 248 29.88 24.79 -24.37
CA HIS A 248 28.81 25.83 -24.38
C HIS A 248 27.64 25.35 -23.53
#